data_8f0a40c9b6156f7e636b8b0423ad1ea9
#
_entry.id   8f0a40c9b6156f7e636b8b0423ad1ea9
#
_cell.length_a   1.000
_cell.length_b   1.000
_cell.length_c   1.000
_cell.angle_alpha   90.00
_cell.angle_beta   90.00
_cell.angle_gamma   90.00
#
_symmetry.space_group_name_H-M   'P 1'
#
loop_
_entity.id
_entity.type
_entity.pdbx_description
1 polymer ?
#
loop_
_entity_poly.entity_id
_entity_poly.type
_entity_poly.pdbx_seq_one_letter_code
_entity_poly.pdbx_strand_id
1 'polypeptide(L)'
;SGKPVYACLSHDVVVHETTHALLDALRERFLDPSSADQAAFHEGFSDVIALLSVFSQGELIERLLCGYQKVKPGASISKDELTGEKLRESALFGLAAQMGKEMQGARGEALRQSTLIVPDPDILDDPQYLEPHRRGEVFVAAVMNGFISAWAERIRNSGVPGQTHFPVAHVTELGAELADTLATM
;
A
#
# COMPACT_ATOMS: atom_id res chain seq x y z
N SER A 1 18.66 -17.37 -18.80
CA SER A 1 19.43 -17.11 -17.58
C SER A 1 19.00 -15.75 -17.03
N GLY A 2 18.14 -15.76 -16.01
CA GLY A 2 17.72 -14.54 -15.32
C GLY A 2 18.89 -13.95 -14.52
N LYS A 3 18.97 -12.62 -14.49
CA LYS A 3 19.89 -11.92 -13.57
C LYS A 3 19.43 -12.20 -12.14
N PRO A 4 20.35 -12.43 -11.17
CA PRO A 4 19.97 -12.60 -9.78
C PRO A 4 19.31 -11.31 -9.27
N VAL A 5 18.17 -11.45 -8.61
CA VAL A 5 17.48 -10.35 -7.91
C VAL A 5 17.75 -10.54 -6.42
N TYR A 6 18.29 -9.52 -5.79
CA TYR A 6 18.61 -9.54 -4.35
C TYR A 6 17.47 -8.89 -3.58
N ALA A 7 16.70 -9.68 -2.86
CA ALA A 7 15.56 -9.21 -2.06
C ALA A 7 15.95 -8.14 -1.02
N CYS A 8 17.18 -8.20 -0.49
CA CYS A 8 17.69 -7.19 0.46
C CYS A 8 17.89 -5.77 -0.15
N LEU A 9 17.74 -5.62 -1.47
CA LEU A 9 17.76 -4.32 -2.14
C LEU A 9 16.36 -3.74 -2.33
N SER A 10 15.32 -4.48 -1.97
CA SER A 10 13.92 -4.03 -2.04
C SER A 10 13.50 -3.52 -0.67
N HIS A 11 13.21 -2.22 -0.57
CA HIS A 11 12.85 -1.56 0.68
C HIS A 11 11.62 -2.20 1.33
N ASP A 12 10.59 -2.46 0.54
CA ASP A 12 9.34 -3.08 0.96
C ASP A 12 9.54 -4.48 1.53
N VAL A 13 10.38 -5.31 0.89
CA VAL A 13 10.71 -6.65 1.41
C VAL A 13 11.45 -6.56 2.75
N VAL A 14 12.42 -5.66 2.87
CA VAL A 14 13.14 -5.47 4.13
C VAL A 14 12.21 -5.01 5.24
N VAL A 15 11.29 -4.09 4.96
CA VAL A 15 10.31 -3.61 5.94
C VAL A 15 9.34 -4.72 6.32
N HIS A 16 8.83 -5.49 5.36
CA HIS A 16 7.94 -6.62 5.60
C HIS A 16 8.59 -7.65 6.54
N GLU A 17 9.79 -8.13 6.22
CA GLU A 17 10.51 -9.11 7.06
C GLU A 17 10.89 -8.53 8.44
N THR A 18 11.23 -7.24 8.49
CA THR A 18 11.50 -6.58 9.78
C THR A 18 10.24 -6.50 10.63
N THR A 19 9.09 -6.27 10.03
CA THR A 19 7.81 -6.23 10.74
C THR A 19 7.46 -7.58 11.33
N HIS A 20 7.69 -8.69 10.61
CA HIS A 20 7.58 -10.03 11.18
C HIS A 20 8.43 -10.19 12.42
N ALA A 21 9.71 -9.83 12.35
CA ALA A 21 10.62 -9.93 13.48
C ALA A 21 10.19 -9.07 14.69
N LEU A 22 9.61 -7.89 14.44
CA LEU A 22 9.07 -7.03 15.50
C LEU A 22 7.82 -7.61 16.14
N LEU A 23 6.89 -8.16 15.35
CA LEU A 23 5.68 -8.81 15.87
C LEU A 23 6.04 -10.01 16.75
N ASP A 24 6.98 -10.84 16.30
CA ASP A 24 7.47 -12.00 17.04
C ASP A 24 8.15 -11.60 18.35
N ALA A 25 8.91 -10.50 18.35
CA ALA A 25 9.55 -9.97 19.54
C ALA A 25 8.54 -9.40 20.57
N LEU A 26 7.40 -8.86 20.09
CA LEU A 26 6.35 -8.32 20.96
C LEU A 26 5.53 -9.40 21.64
N ARG A 27 5.39 -10.57 21.01
CA ARG A 27 4.56 -11.68 21.50
C ARG A 27 5.17 -13.03 21.13
N GLU A 28 5.77 -13.73 22.07
CA GLU A 28 6.42 -15.05 21.87
C GLU A 28 5.51 -16.10 21.19
N ARG A 29 4.18 -15.97 21.32
CA ARG A 29 3.22 -16.90 20.74
C ARG A 29 2.81 -16.61 19.30
N PHE A 30 3.28 -15.54 18.70
CA PHE A 30 3.00 -15.29 17.29
C PHE A 30 3.78 -16.21 16.33
N LEU A 31 4.85 -16.84 16.82
CA LEU A 31 5.61 -17.85 16.08
C LEU A 31 4.82 -19.14 15.81
N ASP A 32 3.84 -19.46 16.70
CA ASP A 32 3.00 -20.64 16.55
C ASP A 32 1.60 -20.24 16.07
N PRO A 33 1.30 -20.32 14.75
CA PRO A 33 0.00 -19.91 14.24
C PRO A 33 -1.11 -20.78 14.82
N SER A 34 -1.95 -20.17 15.65
CA SER A 34 -3.07 -20.85 16.30
C SER A 34 -4.32 -20.95 15.43
N SER A 35 -4.38 -20.15 14.37
CA SER A 35 -5.49 -20.10 13.41
C SER A 35 -5.03 -19.53 12.06
N ALA A 36 -5.82 -19.77 11.01
CA ALA A 36 -5.60 -19.13 9.70
C ALA A 36 -5.64 -17.59 9.80
N ASP A 37 -6.50 -17.04 10.66
CA ASP A 37 -6.61 -15.60 10.86
C ASP A 37 -5.38 -15.00 11.51
N GLN A 38 -4.75 -15.70 12.46
CA GLN A 38 -3.51 -15.23 13.07
C GLN A 38 -2.36 -15.17 12.07
N ALA A 39 -2.18 -16.23 11.29
CA ALA A 39 -1.16 -16.26 10.26
C ALA A 39 -1.42 -15.19 9.18
N ALA A 40 -2.68 -15.05 8.76
CA ALA A 40 -3.10 -14.03 7.81
C ALA A 40 -2.89 -12.60 8.33
N PHE A 41 -3.15 -12.35 9.61
CA PHE A 41 -2.87 -11.05 10.24
C PHE A 41 -1.37 -10.75 10.22
N HIS A 42 -0.55 -11.73 10.52
CA HIS A 42 0.91 -11.58 10.55
C HIS A 42 1.46 -11.16 9.17
N GLU A 43 0.99 -11.82 8.12
CA GLU A 43 1.34 -11.49 6.72
C GLU A 43 0.76 -10.13 6.30
N GLY A 44 -0.54 -9.94 6.49
CA GLY A 44 -1.23 -8.72 6.06
C GLY A 44 -0.78 -7.47 6.80
N PHE A 45 -0.46 -7.58 8.10
CA PHE A 45 0.07 -6.44 8.86
C PHE A 45 1.47 -6.05 8.36
N SER A 46 2.33 -7.03 8.08
CA SER A 46 3.66 -6.79 7.52
C SER A 46 3.58 -6.13 6.15
N ASP A 47 2.63 -6.53 5.31
CA ASP A 47 2.36 -5.90 4.02
C ASP A 47 1.84 -4.47 4.17
N VAL A 48 0.92 -4.21 5.11
CA VAL A 48 0.43 -2.85 5.39
C VAL A 48 1.58 -1.92 5.79
N ILE A 49 2.44 -2.34 6.73
CA ILE A 49 3.58 -1.53 7.16
C ILE A 49 4.57 -1.30 6.01
N ALA A 50 4.83 -2.31 5.20
CA ALA A 50 5.67 -2.19 4.01
C ALA A 50 5.09 -1.16 3.02
N LEU A 51 3.78 -1.22 2.72
CA LEU A 51 3.11 -0.26 1.85
C LEU A 51 3.14 1.17 2.42
N LEU A 52 2.80 1.35 3.70
CA LEU A 52 2.85 2.67 4.35
C LEU A 52 4.27 3.24 4.33
N SER A 53 5.30 2.42 4.55
CA SER A 53 6.70 2.86 4.49
C SER A 53 7.12 3.33 3.10
N VAL A 54 6.54 2.76 2.04
CA VAL A 54 6.75 3.24 0.67
C VAL A 54 6.00 4.55 0.43
N PHE A 55 4.77 4.69 0.96
CA PHE A 55 4.01 5.94 0.88
C PHE A 55 4.68 7.10 1.62
N SER A 56 5.45 6.85 2.68
CA SER A 56 6.27 7.88 3.35
C SER A 56 7.38 8.42 2.44
N GLN A 57 7.76 7.70 1.39
CA GLN A 57 8.75 8.15 0.42
C GLN A 57 8.12 9.08 -0.63
N GLY A 58 7.90 10.35 -0.27
CA GLY A 58 7.19 11.33 -1.08
C GLY A 58 7.67 11.42 -2.54
N GLU A 59 9.00 11.37 -2.79
CA GLU A 59 9.54 11.40 -4.15
C GLU A 59 9.09 10.21 -5.01
N LEU A 60 8.96 9.02 -4.40
CA LEU A 60 8.48 7.84 -5.12
C LEU A 60 7.02 8.00 -5.50
N ILE A 61 6.18 8.43 -4.55
CA ILE A 61 4.76 8.67 -4.78
C ILE A 61 4.55 9.79 -5.82
N GLU A 62 5.35 10.86 -5.76
CA GLU A 62 5.32 11.90 -6.80
C GLU A 62 5.58 11.34 -8.20
N ARG A 63 6.59 10.49 -8.34
CA ARG A 63 6.90 9.83 -9.62
C ARG A 63 5.77 8.93 -10.11
N LEU A 64 5.14 8.18 -9.21
CA LEU A 64 4.01 7.31 -9.54
C LEU A 64 2.80 8.11 -10.01
N LEU A 65 2.43 9.15 -9.26
CA LEU A 65 1.34 10.05 -9.62
C LEU A 65 1.61 10.77 -10.95
N CYS A 66 2.80 11.31 -11.12
CA CYS A 66 3.20 11.97 -12.37
C CYS A 66 3.18 11.01 -13.56
N GLY A 67 3.67 9.79 -13.38
CA GLY A 67 3.68 8.75 -14.41
C GLY A 67 2.27 8.34 -14.85
N TYR A 68 1.36 8.14 -13.92
CA TYR A 68 -0.04 7.78 -14.19
C TYR A 68 -0.78 8.94 -14.86
N GLN A 69 -0.68 10.14 -14.32
CA GLN A 69 -1.33 11.35 -14.83
C GLN A 69 -0.65 11.92 -16.08
N LYS A 70 0.49 11.35 -16.50
CA LYS A 70 1.30 11.83 -17.63
C LYS A 70 1.67 13.32 -17.52
N VAL A 71 1.93 13.77 -16.31
CA VAL A 71 2.38 15.14 -16.01
C VAL A 71 3.85 15.15 -15.60
N LYS A 72 4.49 16.31 -15.68
CA LYS A 72 5.88 16.47 -15.24
C LYS A 72 5.95 16.67 -13.71
N PRO A 73 7.07 16.32 -13.07
CA PRO A 73 7.32 16.73 -11.69
C PRO A 73 7.14 18.26 -11.52
N GLY A 74 6.51 18.66 -10.42
CA GLY A 74 6.18 20.07 -10.18
C GLY A 74 4.91 20.57 -10.87
N ALA A 75 4.20 19.73 -11.63
CA ALA A 75 2.90 20.07 -12.20
C ALA A 75 1.78 20.11 -11.14
N SER A 76 0.58 20.50 -11.58
CA SER A 76 -0.64 20.39 -10.79
C SER A 76 -1.57 19.35 -11.40
N ILE A 77 -2.31 18.64 -10.52
CA ILE A 77 -3.32 17.66 -10.89
C ILE A 77 -4.71 18.27 -10.67
N SER A 78 -5.64 17.99 -11.58
CA SER A 78 -7.03 18.43 -11.45
C SER A 78 -7.67 17.76 -10.23
N LYS A 79 -8.53 18.48 -9.53
CA LYS A 79 -9.32 17.97 -8.40
C LYS A 79 -10.13 16.72 -8.78
N ASP A 80 -10.62 16.66 -10.01
CA ASP A 80 -11.42 15.53 -10.51
C ASP A 80 -10.59 14.24 -10.66
N GLU A 81 -9.26 14.37 -10.74
CA GLU A 81 -8.31 13.25 -10.79
C GLU A 81 -7.83 12.81 -9.38
N LEU A 82 -8.25 13.50 -8.32
CA LEU A 82 -7.85 13.27 -6.93
C LEU A 82 -8.99 12.66 -6.09
N THR A 83 -9.90 11.95 -6.74
CA THR A 83 -10.92 11.15 -6.05
C THR A 83 -10.29 9.87 -5.48
N GLY A 84 -10.93 9.28 -4.46
CA GLY A 84 -10.42 8.03 -3.86
C GLY A 84 -10.26 6.90 -4.89
N GLU A 85 -11.16 6.78 -5.87
CA GLU A 85 -11.08 5.81 -6.96
C GLU A 85 -9.84 6.03 -7.83
N LYS A 86 -9.64 7.26 -8.32
CA LYS A 86 -8.52 7.61 -9.19
C LYS A 86 -7.17 7.59 -8.48
N LEU A 87 -7.14 7.98 -7.20
CA LEU A 87 -5.94 7.83 -6.38
C LEU A 87 -5.58 6.36 -6.15
N ARG A 88 -6.58 5.49 -5.96
CA ARG A 88 -6.35 4.05 -5.88
C ARG A 88 -5.72 3.53 -7.17
N GLU A 89 -6.31 3.85 -8.30
CA GLU A 89 -5.79 3.44 -9.61
C GLU A 89 -4.35 3.96 -9.83
N SER A 90 -4.10 5.24 -9.55
CA SER A 90 -2.78 5.84 -9.82
C SER A 90 -1.70 5.40 -8.83
N ALA A 91 -1.98 5.46 -7.53
CA ALA A 91 -0.99 5.21 -6.50
C ALA A 91 -0.80 3.72 -6.21
N LEU A 92 -1.88 2.97 -5.99
CA LEU A 92 -1.78 1.55 -5.66
C LEU A 92 -1.41 0.70 -6.87
N PHE A 93 -2.00 0.93 -8.04
CA PHE A 93 -1.60 0.21 -9.25
C PHE A 93 -0.17 0.52 -9.68
N GLY A 94 0.23 1.79 -9.59
CA GLY A 94 1.59 2.20 -9.87
C GLY A 94 2.60 1.52 -8.96
N LEU A 95 2.31 1.51 -7.66
CA LEU A 95 3.12 0.86 -6.64
C LEU A 95 3.17 -0.66 -6.84
N ALA A 96 2.03 -1.32 -6.98
CA ALA A 96 1.95 -2.75 -7.21
C ALA A 96 2.67 -3.18 -8.51
N ALA A 97 2.57 -2.36 -9.57
CA ALA A 97 3.28 -2.63 -10.82
C ALA A 97 4.81 -2.49 -10.69
N GLN A 98 5.28 -1.58 -9.84
CA GLN A 98 6.71 -1.41 -9.57
C GLN A 98 7.24 -2.53 -8.69
N MET A 99 6.58 -2.81 -7.58
CA MET A 99 6.94 -3.93 -6.69
C MET A 99 6.90 -5.27 -7.42
N GLY A 100 5.87 -5.52 -8.26
CA GLY A 100 5.77 -6.73 -9.06
C GLY A 100 6.86 -6.90 -10.13
N LYS A 101 7.49 -5.82 -10.60
CA LYS A 101 8.66 -5.91 -11.49
C LYS A 101 9.95 -6.27 -10.76
N GLU A 102 10.09 -5.83 -9.53
CA GLU A 102 11.27 -6.06 -8.70
C GLU A 102 11.20 -7.42 -7.97
N MET A 103 10.00 -7.83 -7.61
CA MET A 103 9.70 -9.12 -7.00
C MET A 103 9.17 -10.09 -8.06
N GLN A 104 10.06 -10.71 -8.83
CA GLN A 104 9.69 -11.83 -9.71
C GLN A 104 9.26 -13.03 -8.86
N GLY A 105 7.95 -13.19 -8.62
CA GLY A 105 7.42 -14.32 -7.88
C GLY A 105 6.03 -14.07 -7.27
N ALA A 106 5.54 -15.03 -6.51
CA ALA A 106 4.19 -15.05 -5.92
C ALA A 106 3.82 -13.82 -5.05
N ARG A 107 4.80 -13.18 -4.39
CA ARG A 107 4.59 -12.01 -3.52
C ARG A 107 4.20 -10.74 -4.29
N GLY A 108 4.86 -10.45 -5.41
CA GLY A 108 4.52 -9.29 -6.22
C GLY A 108 3.13 -9.39 -6.84
N GLU A 109 2.67 -10.62 -7.09
CA GLU A 109 1.31 -10.91 -7.54
C GLU A 109 0.30 -10.70 -6.41
N ALA A 110 0.58 -11.13 -5.19
CA ALA A 110 -0.28 -11.01 -4.02
C ALA A 110 -0.55 -9.53 -3.66
N LEU A 111 0.48 -8.72 -3.51
CA LEU A 111 0.33 -7.28 -3.25
C LEU A 111 -0.43 -6.55 -4.36
N ARG A 112 -0.24 -6.96 -5.60
CA ARG A 112 -0.98 -6.43 -6.75
C ARG A 112 -2.46 -6.82 -6.68
N GLN A 113 -2.76 -8.04 -6.27
CA GLN A 113 -4.13 -8.51 -6.13
C GLN A 113 -4.85 -7.84 -4.97
N SER A 114 -4.20 -7.65 -3.82
CA SER A 114 -4.79 -6.98 -2.65
C SER A 114 -5.30 -5.57 -2.97
N THR A 115 -4.65 -4.85 -3.90
CA THR A 115 -5.10 -3.52 -4.32
C THR A 115 -6.37 -3.55 -5.18
N LEU A 116 -6.71 -4.70 -5.77
CA LEU A 116 -7.89 -4.92 -6.63
C LEU A 116 -9.08 -5.49 -5.86
N ILE A 117 -8.84 -6.10 -4.71
CA ILE A 117 -9.89 -6.71 -3.90
C ILE A 117 -10.79 -5.62 -3.33
N VAL A 118 -12.10 -5.77 -3.53
CA VAL A 118 -13.09 -5.07 -2.71
C VAL A 118 -13.15 -5.83 -1.39
N PRO A 119 -12.79 -5.22 -0.25
CA PRO A 119 -12.77 -5.93 1.03
C PRO A 119 -14.20 -6.37 1.39
N ASP A 120 -14.41 -7.67 1.36
CA ASP A 120 -15.66 -8.33 1.70
C ASP A 120 -15.34 -9.51 2.63
N PRO A 121 -15.87 -9.53 3.87
CA PRO A 121 -15.63 -10.64 4.77
C PRO A 121 -16.11 -11.98 4.23
N ASP A 122 -17.13 -12.02 3.40
CA ASP A 122 -17.70 -13.26 2.88
C ASP A 122 -16.72 -14.03 1.96
N ILE A 123 -15.76 -13.34 1.36
CA ILE A 123 -14.72 -14.01 0.56
C ILE A 123 -13.78 -14.88 1.40
N LEU A 124 -13.72 -14.66 2.71
CA LEU A 124 -12.89 -15.45 3.63
C LEU A 124 -13.39 -16.89 3.81
N ASP A 125 -14.63 -17.18 3.40
CA ASP A 125 -15.20 -18.53 3.41
C ASP A 125 -14.76 -19.38 2.21
N ASP A 126 -14.18 -18.76 1.17
CA ASP A 126 -13.65 -19.49 0.02
C ASP A 126 -12.35 -20.23 0.43
N PRO A 127 -12.22 -21.54 0.12
CA PRO A 127 -11.06 -22.35 0.47
C PRO A 127 -9.70 -21.77 0.02
N GLN A 128 -9.64 -20.99 -1.04
CA GLN A 128 -8.41 -20.34 -1.47
C GLN A 128 -7.86 -19.33 -0.44
N TYR A 129 -8.73 -18.77 0.42
CA TYR A 129 -8.37 -17.85 1.50
C TYR A 129 -8.00 -18.57 2.81
N LEU A 130 -7.80 -19.88 2.80
CA LEU A 130 -7.13 -20.60 3.89
C LEU A 130 -5.60 -20.40 3.85
N GLU A 131 -5.05 -20.01 2.71
CA GLU A 131 -3.65 -19.66 2.57
C GLU A 131 -3.39 -18.30 3.23
N PRO A 132 -2.40 -18.17 4.16
CA PRO A 132 -2.23 -16.98 4.99
C PRO A 132 -2.04 -15.68 4.20
N HIS A 133 -1.24 -15.66 3.15
CA HIS A 133 -1.02 -14.45 2.36
C HIS A 133 -2.31 -14.01 1.65
N ARG A 134 -3.04 -14.93 1.02
CA ARG A 134 -4.32 -14.62 0.38
C ARG A 134 -5.36 -14.11 1.37
N ARG A 135 -5.42 -14.71 2.56
CA ARG A 135 -6.30 -14.25 3.61
C ARG A 135 -5.90 -12.88 4.12
N GLY A 136 -4.60 -12.63 4.24
CA GLY A 136 -4.03 -11.33 4.60
C GLY A 136 -4.33 -10.22 3.59
N GLU A 137 -4.44 -10.55 2.29
CA GLU A 137 -4.79 -9.60 1.22
C GLU A 137 -6.10 -8.84 1.50
N VAL A 138 -7.08 -9.49 2.15
CA VAL A 138 -8.37 -8.86 2.50
C VAL A 138 -8.17 -7.77 3.55
N PHE A 139 -7.33 -8.03 4.54
CA PHE A 139 -6.96 -7.03 5.54
C PHE A 139 -6.18 -5.88 4.92
N VAL A 140 -5.19 -6.17 4.09
CA VAL A 140 -4.42 -5.15 3.33
C VAL A 140 -5.37 -4.28 2.50
N ALA A 141 -6.29 -4.91 1.76
CA ALA A 141 -7.28 -4.22 0.95
C ALA A 141 -8.14 -3.25 1.79
N ALA A 142 -8.63 -3.70 2.95
CA ALA A 142 -9.45 -2.89 3.84
C ALA A 142 -8.68 -1.66 4.36
N VAL A 143 -7.45 -1.86 4.87
CA VAL A 143 -6.63 -0.77 5.41
C VAL A 143 -6.24 0.23 4.31
N MET A 144 -5.79 -0.26 3.15
CA MET A 144 -5.37 0.62 2.05
C MET A 144 -6.53 1.38 1.41
N ASN A 145 -7.73 0.80 1.34
CA ASN A 145 -8.93 1.55 0.93
C ASN A 145 -9.27 2.68 1.92
N GLY A 146 -9.16 2.41 3.22
CA GLY A 146 -9.30 3.44 4.27
C GLY A 146 -8.27 4.54 4.13
N PHE A 147 -7.00 4.18 3.95
CA PHE A 147 -5.90 5.11 3.74
C PHE A 147 -6.15 6.03 2.53
N ILE A 148 -6.46 5.47 1.37
CA ILE A 148 -6.72 6.24 0.14
C ILE A 148 -7.93 7.17 0.32
N SER A 149 -8.98 6.71 1.00
CA SER A 149 -10.17 7.53 1.26
C SER A 149 -9.83 8.71 2.18
N ALA A 150 -9.06 8.47 3.23
CA ALA A 150 -8.60 9.52 4.14
C ALA A 150 -7.65 10.52 3.46
N TRP A 151 -6.77 10.02 2.59
CA TRP A 151 -5.89 10.87 1.78
C TRP A 151 -6.68 11.77 0.83
N ALA A 152 -7.64 11.22 0.08
CA ALA A 152 -8.53 12.01 -0.78
C ALA A 152 -9.30 13.08 -0.01
N GLU A 153 -9.76 12.75 1.21
CA GLU A 153 -10.44 13.68 2.10
C GLU A 153 -9.51 14.80 2.57
N ARG A 154 -8.29 14.47 2.98
CA ARG A 154 -7.27 15.48 3.37
C ARG A 154 -6.97 16.45 2.23
N ILE A 155 -6.78 15.94 1.01
CA ILE A 155 -6.54 16.77 -0.18
C ILE A 155 -7.73 17.72 -0.40
N ARG A 156 -8.96 17.21 -0.33
CA ARG A 156 -10.18 18.01 -0.51
C ARG A 156 -10.28 19.11 0.51
N ASN A 157 -9.96 18.85 1.76
CA ASN A 157 -10.05 19.77 2.89
C ASN A 157 -8.87 20.74 2.96
N SER A 158 -7.74 20.47 2.31
CA SER A 158 -6.59 21.38 2.23
C SER A 158 -6.80 22.52 1.22
N GLY A 159 -7.77 22.38 0.31
CA GLY A 159 -8.03 23.36 -0.74
C GLY A 159 -8.84 24.55 -0.27
N VAL A 160 -8.64 25.68 -0.96
CA VAL A 160 -9.47 26.87 -0.78
C VAL A 160 -10.73 26.79 -1.65
N PRO A 161 -11.82 27.53 -1.30
CA PRO A 161 -13.03 27.56 -2.12
C PRO A 161 -12.73 27.94 -3.58
N GLY A 162 -13.19 27.11 -4.53
CA GLY A 162 -12.97 27.33 -5.96
C GLY A 162 -11.66 26.77 -6.52
N GLN A 163 -10.81 26.17 -5.70
CA GLN A 163 -9.58 25.54 -6.17
C GLN A 163 -9.90 24.28 -6.98
N THR A 164 -9.39 24.25 -8.21
CA THR A 164 -9.63 23.14 -9.16
C THR A 164 -8.37 22.31 -9.43
N HIS A 165 -7.20 22.78 -9.01
CA HIS A 165 -5.92 22.11 -9.23
C HIS A 165 -5.07 22.14 -7.97
N PHE A 166 -4.34 21.05 -7.72
CA PHE A 166 -3.44 20.89 -6.59
C PHE A 166 -2.02 20.59 -7.08
N PRO A 167 -0.99 21.25 -6.54
CA PRO A 167 0.39 20.88 -6.82
C PRO A 167 0.65 19.42 -6.47
N VAL A 168 1.33 18.67 -7.35
CA VAL A 168 1.65 17.24 -7.08
C VAL A 168 2.40 17.09 -5.77
N ALA A 169 3.38 17.97 -5.51
CA ALA A 169 4.15 17.95 -4.25
C ALA A 169 3.24 18.06 -3.01
N HIS A 170 2.23 18.93 -3.03
CA HIS A 170 1.29 19.06 -1.92
C HIS A 170 0.43 17.80 -1.73
N VAL A 171 -0.05 17.21 -2.84
CA VAL A 171 -0.81 15.96 -2.81
C VAL A 171 0.02 14.83 -2.20
N THR A 172 1.29 14.75 -2.60
CA THR A 172 2.25 13.75 -2.12
C THR A 172 2.58 13.93 -0.64
N GLU A 173 2.83 15.18 -0.22
CA GLU A 173 3.12 15.52 1.18
C GLU A 173 1.99 15.08 2.12
N LEU A 174 0.74 15.38 1.78
CA LEU A 174 -0.43 14.95 2.56
C LEU A 174 -0.55 13.42 2.67
N GLY A 175 -0.17 12.70 1.63
CA GLY A 175 -0.14 11.24 1.63
C GLY A 175 0.96 10.69 2.53
N ALA A 176 2.17 11.24 2.42
CA ALA A 176 3.31 10.84 3.24
C ALA A 176 3.06 11.10 4.74
N GLU A 177 2.57 12.27 5.11
CA GLU A 177 2.20 12.59 6.49
C GLU A 177 1.13 11.64 7.06
N LEU A 178 0.14 11.26 6.23
CA LEU A 178 -0.88 10.32 6.65
C LEU A 178 -0.30 8.91 6.85
N ALA A 179 0.58 8.48 5.95
CA ALA A 179 1.26 7.19 6.06
C ALA A 179 2.13 7.12 7.32
N ASP A 180 2.92 8.14 7.59
CA ASP A 180 3.74 8.25 8.80
C ASP A 180 2.88 8.24 10.07
N THR A 181 1.75 8.96 10.05
CA THR A 181 0.81 8.97 11.18
C THR A 181 0.28 7.57 11.47
N LEU A 182 -0.14 6.83 10.44
CA LEU A 182 -0.68 5.48 10.60
C LEU A 182 0.38 4.46 11.00
N ALA A 183 1.60 4.59 10.49
CA ALA A 183 2.70 3.69 10.83
C ALA A 183 3.22 3.89 12.27
N THR A 184 2.93 5.03 12.91
CA THR A 184 3.38 5.36 14.28
C THR A 184 2.29 5.21 15.35
N MET A 185 1.06 4.87 14.98
CA MET A 185 -0.07 4.61 15.89
C MET A 185 -0.03 3.18 16.43
#